data_9c4deef09abf9acdb273d256605983cd
#
_entry.id   9c4deef09abf9acdb273d256605983cd
#
_cell.length_a   1.000
_cell.length_b   1.000
_cell.length_c   1.000
_cell.angle_alpha   90.00
_cell.angle_beta   90.00
_cell.angle_gamma   90.00
#
_symmetry.space_group_name_H-M   'P 1'
#
loop_
_entity.id
_entity.type
_entity.pdbx_description
1 polymer ?
#
loop_
_entity_poly.entity_id
_entity_poly.type
_entity_poly.pdbx_seq_one_letter_code
_entity_poly.pdbx_strand_id
1 'polypeptide(L)'
;MRKLSFIMILLFCATFTYAQKGKVTQAISYLTSGKLDQAKKLIDEAMGHESCVAWDKAYFTKGQIYQALYESPVADYKKLDSEAVEKAWEAYQKVIELDVKKKYPKKLAIQYRNLAIDFTNRAAELYNAKEFKKALASFKRVLEIKSSPILTANGEVSI
;
A
#
# COMPACT_ATOMS: atom_id res chain seq x y z
N MET A 1 37.35 0.64 -27.02
CA MET A 1 36.65 -0.49 -26.37
C MET A 1 36.08 -0.14 -25.00
N ARG A 2 36.82 0.48 -24.05
CA ARG A 2 36.32 0.83 -22.72
C ARG A 2 35.08 1.77 -22.71
N LYS A 3 34.95 2.73 -23.67
CA LYS A 3 33.81 3.65 -23.76
C LYS A 3 32.52 2.96 -24.27
N LEU A 4 32.65 1.96 -25.15
CA LEU A 4 31.50 1.17 -25.64
C LEU A 4 30.91 0.29 -24.54
N SER A 5 31.76 -0.33 -23.70
CA SER A 5 31.30 -1.12 -22.54
C SER A 5 30.54 -0.27 -21.52
N PHE A 6 30.95 0.97 -21.26
CA PHE A 6 30.24 1.88 -20.35
C PHE A 6 28.85 2.27 -20.86
N ILE A 7 28.71 2.54 -22.15
CA ILE A 7 27.43 2.88 -22.79
C ILE A 7 26.48 1.67 -22.76
N MET A 8 27.01 0.46 -22.97
CA MET A 8 26.21 -0.77 -22.93
C MET A 8 25.69 -1.07 -21.51
N ILE A 9 26.49 -0.84 -20.47
CA ILE A 9 26.08 -1.01 -19.07
C ILE A 9 24.99 0.03 -18.68
N LEU A 10 25.13 1.29 -19.09
CA LEU A 10 24.13 2.33 -18.86
C LEU A 10 22.78 2.04 -19.54
N LEU A 11 22.80 1.53 -20.78
CA LEU A 11 21.60 1.10 -21.49
C LEU A 11 20.91 -0.08 -20.80
N PHE A 12 21.70 -1.03 -20.29
CA PHE A 12 21.17 -2.19 -19.58
C PHE A 12 20.49 -1.82 -18.25
N CYS A 13 21.08 -0.90 -17.47
CA CYS A 13 20.48 -0.40 -16.24
C CYS A 13 19.15 0.35 -16.50
N ALA A 14 19.05 1.12 -17.60
CA ALA A 14 17.83 1.86 -17.92
C ALA A 14 16.65 0.93 -18.25
N THR A 15 16.88 -0.18 -18.96
CA THR A 15 15.80 -1.13 -19.30
C THR A 15 15.21 -1.81 -18.08
N PHE A 16 16.01 -2.15 -17.07
CA PHE A 16 15.53 -2.74 -15.81
C PHE A 16 14.63 -1.80 -15.01
N THR A 17 14.95 -0.51 -14.98
CA THR A 17 14.14 0.49 -14.28
C THR A 17 12.74 0.65 -14.89
N TYR A 18 12.65 0.65 -16.22
CA TYR A 18 11.36 0.73 -16.92
C TYR A 18 10.52 -0.54 -16.71
N ALA A 19 11.15 -1.71 -16.68
CA ALA A 19 10.48 -2.99 -16.47
C ALA A 19 9.77 -3.04 -15.10
N GLN A 20 10.39 -2.55 -14.05
CA GLN A 20 9.78 -2.57 -12.70
C GLN A 20 8.61 -1.59 -12.56
N LYS A 21 8.71 -0.39 -13.15
CA LYS A 21 7.59 0.55 -13.23
C LYS A 21 6.43 -0.01 -14.06
N GLY A 22 6.74 -0.82 -15.08
CA GLY A 22 5.75 -1.58 -15.85
C GLY A 22 4.97 -2.57 -14.98
N LYS A 23 5.65 -3.30 -14.07
CA LYS A 23 5.00 -4.20 -13.11
C LYS A 23 4.00 -3.48 -12.21
N VAL A 24 4.32 -2.28 -11.71
CA VAL A 24 3.37 -1.49 -10.91
C VAL A 24 2.13 -1.15 -11.72
N THR A 25 2.29 -0.77 -13.00
CA THR A 25 1.15 -0.47 -13.88
C THR A 25 0.30 -1.72 -14.14
N GLN A 26 0.93 -2.87 -14.33
CA GLN A 26 0.24 -4.15 -14.50
C GLN A 26 -0.45 -4.59 -13.21
N ALA A 27 0.15 -4.36 -12.04
CA ALA A 27 -0.46 -4.63 -10.75
C ALA A 27 -1.75 -3.82 -10.54
N ILE A 28 -1.79 -2.55 -10.98
CA ILE A 28 -3.01 -1.73 -10.99
C ILE A 28 -4.08 -2.38 -11.87
N SER A 29 -3.73 -2.87 -13.05
CA SER A 29 -4.67 -3.55 -13.94
C SER A 29 -5.27 -4.80 -13.30
N TYR A 30 -4.44 -5.61 -12.61
CA TYR A 30 -4.93 -6.79 -11.88
C TYR A 30 -5.79 -6.41 -10.67
N LEU A 31 -5.43 -5.38 -9.93
CA LEU A 31 -6.26 -4.84 -8.84
C LEU A 31 -7.65 -4.45 -9.37
N THR A 32 -7.70 -3.69 -10.46
CA THR A 32 -8.96 -3.23 -11.08
C THR A 32 -9.81 -4.40 -11.60
N SER A 33 -9.18 -5.49 -12.04
CA SER A 33 -9.89 -6.71 -12.50
C SER A 33 -10.16 -7.72 -11.39
N GLY A 34 -9.88 -7.39 -10.12
CA GLY A 34 -10.13 -8.25 -8.96
C GLY A 34 -9.19 -9.45 -8.82
N LYS A 35 -8.09 -9.50 -9.59
CA LYS A 35 -7.08 -10.56 -9.54
C LYS A 35 -6.03 -10.23 -8.48
N LEU A 36 -6.42 -10.30 -7.20
CA LEU A 36 -5.62 -9.76 -6.10
C LEU A 36 -4.32 -10.53 -5.85
N ASP A 37 -4.31 -11.84 -6.10
CA ASP A 37 -3.11 -12.68 -6.03
C ASP A 37 -2.02 -12.24 -7.01
N GLN A 38 -2.42 -11.97 -8.26
CA GLN A 38 -1.53 -11.49 -9.30
C GLN A 38 -1.08 -10.06 -9.05
N ALA A 39 -2.00 -9.20 -8.57
CA ALA A 39 -1.68 -7.83 -8.19
C ALA A 39 -0.64 -7.80 -7.06
N LYS A 40 -0.84 -8.60 -6.00
CA LYS A 40 0.10 -8.73 -4.89
C LYS A 40 1.47 -9.20 -5.36
N LYS A 41 1.52 -10.27 -6.14
CA LYS A 41 2.79 -10.81 -6.67
C LYS A 41 3.59 -9.74 -7.41
N LEU A 42 2.97 -9.01 -8.33
CA LEU A 42 3.66 -8.00 -9.14
C LEU A 42 4.10 -6.79 -8.34
N ILE A 43 3.28 -6.32 -7.39
CA ILE A 43 3.69 -5.17 -6.58
C ILE A 43 4.83 -5.53 -5.64
N ASP A 44 4.83 -6.72 -5.03
CA ASP A 44 5.91 -7.17 -4.16
C ASP A 44 7.22 -7.34 -4.93
N GLU A 45 7.18 -7.92 -6.13
CA GLU A 45 8.34 -7.99 -7.02
C GLU A 45 8.87 -6.61 -7.40
N ALA A 46 7.99 -5.67 -7.73
CA ALA A 46 8.38 -4.31 -8.09
C ALA A 46 9.02 -3.58 -6.90
N MET A 47 8.47 -3.75 -5.69
CA MET A 47 8.98 -3.11 -4.46
C MET A 47 10.33 -3.65 -4.01
N GLY A 48 10.77 -4.81 -4.48
CA GLY A 48 12.12 -5.33 -4.28
C GLY A 48 13.20 -4.57 -5.07
N HIS A 49 12.84 -3.61 -5.92
CA HIS A 49 13.78 -2.90 -6.77
C HIS A 49 13.91 -1.41 -6.40
N GLU A 50 15.13 -0.89 -6.38
CA GLU A 50 15.46 0.49 -5.98
C GLU A 50 14.63 1.56 -6.70
N SER A 51 14.33 1.36 -7.99
CA SER A 51 13.54 2.32 -8.77
C SER A 51 12.09 2.50 -8.29
N CYS A 52 11.58 1.58 -7.48
CA CYS A 52 10.23 1.63 -6.93
C CYS A 52 10.23 2.07 -5.45
N VAL A 53 11.34 1.89 -4.71
CA VAL A 53 11.47 2.24 -3.29
C VAL A 53 11.33 3.75 -3.03
N ALA A 54 11.66 4.60 -3.99
CA ALA A 54 11.50 6.06 -3.90
C ALA A 54 10.29 6.57 -4.71
N TRP A 55 9.37 5.69 -5.11
CA TRP A 55 8.27 6.07 -5.99
C TRP A 55 6.91 6.06 -5.27
N ASP A 56 6.37 7.25 -5.05
CA ASP A 56 5.08 7.49 -4.39
C ASP A 56 3.93 6.63 -4.94
N LYS A 57 3.85 6.52 -6.28
CA LYS A 57 2.81 5.72 -6.95
C LYS A 57 2.92 4.22 -6.64
N ALA A 58 4.13 3.69 -6.51
CA ALA A 58 4.32 2.27 -6.18
C ALA A 58 3.78 1.96 -4.77
N TYR A 59 4.08 2.82 -3.79
CA TYR A 59 3.53 2.69 -2.44
C TYR A 59 2.02 2.89 -2.39
N PHE A 60 1.48 3.88 -3.12
CA PHE A 60 0.03 4.07 -3.18
C PHE A 60 -0.67 2.82 -3.74
N THR A 61 -0.12 2.24 -4.82
CA THR A 61 -0.63 1.01 -5.42
C THR A 61 -0.50 -0.18 -4.44
N LYS A 62 0.63 -0.29 -3.75
CA LYS A 62 0.82 -1.32 -2.71
C LYS A 62 -0.25 -1.20 -1.63
N GLY A 63 -0.46 -0.01 -1.10
CA GLY A 63 -1.50 0.25 -0.09
C GLY A 63 -2.87 -0.22 -0.56
N GLN A 64 -3.28 0.15 -1.78
CA GLN A 64 -4.57 -0.24 -2.34
C GLN A 64 -4.71 -1.76 -2.51
N ILE A 65 -3.67 -2.46 -2.98
CA ILE A 65 -3.70 -3.91 -3.16
C ILE A 65 -3.82 -4.62 -1.81
N TYR A 66 -3.02 -4.24 -0.84
CA TYR A 66 -3.03 -4.86 0.49
C TYR A 66 -4.34 -4.57 1.25
N GLN A 67 -4.91 -3.39 1.09
CA GLN A 67 -6.22 -3.07 1.64
C GLN A 67 -7.32 -3.91 0.98
N ALA A 68 -7.31 -4.04 -0.35
CA ALA A 68 -8.26 -4.88 -1.08
C ALA A 68 -8.15 -6.38 -0.71
N LEU A 69 -6.96 -6.88 -0.36
CA LEU A 69 -6.79 -8.24 0.15
C LEU A 69 -7.51 -8.43 1.49
N TYR A 70 -7.38 -7.46 2.41
CA TYR A 70 -8.06 -7.49 3.70
C TYR A 70 -9.58 -7.38 3.54
N GLU A 71 -10.06 -6.45 2.71
CA GLU A 71 -11.48 -6.20 2.46
C GLU A 71 -12.15 -7.31 1.64
N SER A 72 -11.38 -8.20 1.01
CA SER A 72 -11.92 -9.21 0.09
C SER A 72 -12.93 -10.14 0.78
N PRO A 73 -14.08 -10.41 0.16
CA PRO A 73 -14.99 -11.46 0.64
C PRO A 73 -14.46 -12.87 0.35
N VAL A 74 -13.45 -13.01 -0.51
CA VAL A 74 -12.86 -14.30 -0.90
C VAL A 74 -11.82 -14.71 0.13
N ALA A 75 -12.09 -15.82 0.85
CA ALA A 75 -11.24 -16.30 1.93
C ALA A 75 -9.79 -16.58 1.49
N ASP A 76 -9.60 -17.05 0.25
CA ASP A 76 -8.26 -17.35 -0.24
C ASP A 76 -7.41 -16.09 -0.46
N TYR A 77 -8.01 -14.97 -0.83
CA TYR A 77 -7.29 -13.69 -0.88
C TYR A 77 -6.91 -13.18 0.51
N LYS A 78 -7.79 -13.31 1.52
CA LYS A 78 -7.47 -12.97 2.91
C LYS A 78 -6.30 -13.77 3.47
N LYS A 79 -6.17 -15.03 3.07
CA LYS A 79 -5.07 -15.92 3.49
C LYS A 79 -3.71 -15.56 2.87
N LEU A 80 -3.68 -14.78 1.78
CA LEU A 80 -2.43 -14.40 1.13
C LEU A 80 -1.53 -13.56 2.01
N ASP A 81 -2.11 -12.82 2.98
CA ASP A 81 -1.34 -12.04 3.93
C ASP A 81 -2.18 -11.66 5.16
N SER A 82 -1.87 -12.26 6.31
CA SER A 82 -2.56 -12.00 7.57
C SER A 82 -2.34 -10.58 8.11
N GLU A 83 -1.28 -9.90 7.66
CA GLU A 83 -0.93 -8.54 8.06
C GLU A 83 -1.26 -7.51 6.96
N ALA A 84 -2.18 -7.86 6.03
CA ALA A 84 -2.48 -7.05 4.87
C ALA A 84 -2.89 -5.61 5.24
N VAL A 85 -3.75 -5.41 6.23
CA VAL A 85 -4.19 -4.07 6.64
C VAL A 85 -3.05 -3.23 7.24
N GLU A 86 -2.12 -3.85 8.00
CA GLU A 86 -0.93 -3.15 8.51
C GLU A 86 -0.01 -2.73 7.36
N LYS A 87 0.24 -3.64 6.41
CA LYS A 87 1.06 -3.34 5.23
C LYS A 87 0.44 -2.26 4.34
N ALA A 88 -0.90 -2.21 4.28
CA ALA A 88 -1.60 -1.10 3.61
C ALA A 88 -1.33 0.23 4.31
N TRP A 89 -1.46 0.25 5.64
CA TRP A 89 -1.15 1.43 6.45
C TRP A 89 0.29 1.91 6.25
N GLU A 90 1.27 1.01 6.40
CA GLU A 90 2.69 1.34 6.20
C GLU A 90 2.97 1.91 4.81
N ALA A 91 2.34 1.32 3.78
CA ALA A 91 2.48 1.80 2.42
C ALA A 91 1.93 3.22 2.24
N TYR A 92 0.77 3.53 2.82
CA TYR A 92 0.22 4.88 2.76
C TYR A 92 1.03 5.90 3.58
N GLN A 93 1.65 5.50 4.70
CA GLN A 93 2.60 6.36 5.41
C GLN A 93 3.77 6.74 4.51
N LYS A 94 4.31 5.77 3.76
CA LYS A 94 5.37 6.05 2.78
C LYS A 94 4.93 6.98 1.65
N VAL A 95 3.67 6.91 1.22
CA VAL A 95 3.14 7.90 0.26
C VAL A 95 3.21 9.30 0.82
N ILE A 96 2.84 9.52 2.09
CA ILE A 96 2.90 10.84 2.72
C ILE A 96 4.33 11.38 2.75
N GLU A 97 5.30 10.52 3.09
CA GLU A 97 6.72 10.89 3.12
C GLU A 97 7.28 11.25 1.74
N LEU A 98 6.85 10.54 0.69
CA LEU A 98 7.39 10.66 -0.67
C LEU A 98 6.65 11.67 -1.54
N ASP A 99 5.37 11.97 -1.25
CA ASP A 99 4.51 12.84 -2.07
C ASP A 99 4.75 14.33 -1.80
N VAL A 100 5.99 14.77 -2.03
CA VAL A 100 6.38 16.19 -1.87
C VAL A 100 5.48 17.14 -2.67
N LYS A 101 4.94 16.69 -3.81
CA LYS A 101 4.07 17.49 -4.69
C LYS A 101 2.59 17.44 -4.29
N LYS A 102 2.24 16.76 -3.21
CA LYS A 102 0.87 16.61 -2.70
C LYS A 102 -0.14 16.17 -3.78
N LYS A 103 0.20 15.12 -4.52
CA LYS A 103 -0.66 14.56 -5.60
C LYS A 103 -1.83 13.73 -5.07
N TYR A 104 -1.69 13.19 -3.85
CA TYR A 104 -2.61 12.18 -3.30
C TYR A 104 -3.49 12.62 -2.13
N PRO A 105 -3.56 13.88 -1.64
CA PRO A 105 -4.20 14.20 -0.36
C PRO A 105 -5.67 13.74 -0.31
N LYS A 106 -6.46 14.03 -1.35
CA LYS A 106 -7.86 13.60 -1.41
C LYS A 106 -8.02 12.06 -1.49
N LYS A 107 -7.17 11.40 -2.29
CA LYS A 107 -7.20 9.94 -2.43
C LYS A 107 -6.77 9.26 -1.15
N LEU A 108 -5.73 9.77 -0.48
CA LEU A 108 -5.30 9.27 0.82
C LEU A 108 -6.37 9.47 1.89
N ALA A 109 -7.06 10.60 1.93
CA ALA A 109 -8.15 10.82 2.88
C ALA A 109 -9.25 9.75 2.75
N ILE A 110 -9.60 9.34 1.52
CA ILE A 110 -10.55 8.24 1.29
C ILE A 110 -9.99 6.92 1.85
N GLN A 111 -8.74 6.58 1.51
CA GLN A 111 -8.13 5.34 1.98
C GLN A 111 -7.97 5.31 3.51
N TYR A 112 -7.66 6.43 4.13
CA TYR A 112 -7.55 6.54 5.59
C TYR A 112 -8.88 6.32 6.31
N ARG A 113 -10.00 6.82 5.75
CA ARG A 113 -11.34 6.51 6.30
C ARG A 113 -11.64 5.03 6.24
N ASN A 114 -11.37 4.40 5.09
CA ASN A 114 -11.56 2.96 4.92
C ASN A 114 -10.65 2.18 5.89
N LEU A 115 -9.38 2.55 6.00
CA LEU A 115 -8.46 1.94 6.97
C LEU A 115 -8.95 2.05 8.42
N ALA A 116 -9.56 3.16 8.82
CA ALA A 116 -10.12 3.28 10.17
C ALA A 116 -11.23 2.26 10.42
N ILE A 117 -12.05 1.98 9.40
CA ILE A 117 -13.08 0.94 9.44
C ILE A 117 -12.41 -0.45 9.49
N ASP A 118 -11.43 -0.69 8.62
CA ASP A 118 -10.73 -1.97 8.54
C ASP A 118 -10.04 -2.33 9.86
N PHE A 119 -9.33 -1.38 10.47
CA PHE A 119 -8.70 -1.60 11.78
C PHE A 119 -9.71 -1.77 12.90
N THR A 120 -10.88 -1.13 12.82
CA THR A 120 -11.97 -1.35 13.78
C THR A 120 -12.51 -2.77 13.66
N ASN A 121 -12.75 -3.25 12.44
CA ASN A 121 -13.19 -4.62 12.17
C ASN A 121 -12.15 -5.64 12.64
N ARG A 122 -10.88 -5.43 12.30
CA ARG A 122 -9.76 -6.28 12.76
C ARG A 122 -9.68 -6.33 14.28
N ALA A 123 -9.85 -5.19 14.95
CA ALA A 123 -9.83 -5.14 16.41
C ALA A 123 -10.97 -5.97 17.02
N ALA A 124 -12.17 -5.90 16.45
CA ALA A 124 -13.30 -6.71 16.88
C ALA A 124 -13.07 -8.22 16.65
N GLU A 125 -12.55 -8.58 15.48
CA GLU A 125 -12.19 -9.97 15.15
C GLU A 125 -11.16 -10.53 16.15
N LEU A 126 -10.08 -9.80 16.42
CA LEU A 126 -9.03 -10.16 17.35
C LEU A 126 -9.53 -10.23 18.80
N TYR A 127 -10.41 -9.33 19.20
CA TYR A 127 -11.03 -9.33 20.51
C TYR A 127 -11.87 -10.61 20.72
N ASN A 128 -12.69 -10.97 19.73
CA ASN A 128 -13.50 -12.19 19.75
C ASN A 128 -12.63 -13.45 19.77
N ALA A 129 -11.46 -13.40 19.11
CA ALA A 129 -10.46 -14.47 19.16
C ALA A 129 -9.63 -14.48 20.47
N LYS A 130 -9.94 -13.60 21.44
CA LYS A 130 -9.21 -13.42 22.70
C LYS A 130 -7.74 -12.97 22.53
N GLU A 131 -7.39 -12.43 21.38
CA GLU A 131 -6.08 -11.86 21.09
C GLU A 131 -6.00 -10.38 21.52
N PHE A 132 -6.26 -10.11 22.79
CA PHE A 132 -6.49 -8.76 23.34
C PHE A 132 -5.35 -7.78 23.09
N LYS A 133 -4.10 -8.23 23.10
CA LYS A 133 -2.95 -7.35 22.81
C LYS A 133 -2.96 -6.84 21.37
N LYS A 134 -3.28 -7.72 20.41
CA LYS A 134 -3.39 -7.34 19.01
C LYS A 134 -4.63 -6.48 18.75
N ALA A 135 -5.75 -6.79 19.40
CA ALA A 135 -6.95 -5.97 19.34
C ALA A 135 -6.67 -4.55 19.82
N LEU A 136 -5.99 -4.38 20.96
CA LEU A 136 -5.60 -3.07 21.47
C LEU A 136 -4.68 -2.31 20.49
N ALA A 137 -3.73 -3.00 19.86
CA ALA A 137 -2.86 -2.40 18.84
C ALA A 137 -3.69 -1.88 17.65
N SER A 138 -4.66 -2.65 17.18
CA SER A 138 -5.56 -2.22 16.09
C SER A 138 -6.42 -1.02 16.48
N PHE A 139 -6.96 -0.95 17.71
CA PHE A 139 -7.67 0.24 18.19
C PHE A 139 -6.76 1.47 18.30
N LYS A 140 -5.52 1.30 18.75
CA LYS A 140 -4.55 2.42 18.75
C LYS A 140 -4.31 2.94 17.34
N ARG A 141 -4.24 2.05 16.35
CA ARG A 141 -4.08 2.44 14.94
C ARG A 141 -5.27 3.28 14.46
N VAL A 142 -6.51 2.94 14.87
CA VAL A 142 -7.70 3.76 14.56
C VAL A 142 -7.53 5.18 15.09
N LEU A 143 -7.04 5.35 16.33
CA LEU A 143 -6.79 6.68 16.90
C LEU A 143 -5.74 7.46 16.13
N GLU A 144 -4.63 6.82 15.75
CA GLU A 144 -3.58 7.42 14.92
C GLU A 144 -4.12 7.88 13.57
N ILE A 145 -4.92 7.04 12.90
CA ILE A 145 -5.55 7.37 11.62
C ILE A 145 -6.46 8.59 11.77
N LYS A 146 -7.34 8.59 12.78
CA LYS A 146 -8.30 9.69 13.02
C LYS A 146 -7.61 11.00 13.36
N SER A 147 -6.48 10.99 14.04
CA SER A 147 -5.69 12.17 14.36
C SER A 147 -4.76 12.63 13.22
N SER A 148 -4.72 11.90 12.12
CA SER A 148 -3.82 12.21 11.00
C SER A 148 -4.19 13.55 10.34
N PRO A 149 -3.19 14.41 10.02
CA PRO A 149 -3.41 15.64 9.27
C PRO A 149 -4.10 15.44 7.91
N ILE A 150 -4.01 14.24 7.33
CA ILE A 150 -4.70 13.88 6.09
C ILE A 150 -6.22 13.98 6.24
N LEU A 151 -6.77 13.63 7.40
CA LEU A 151 -8.20 13.73 7.67
C LEU A 151 -8.58 15.08 8.24
N THR A 152 -7.78 15.66 9.14
CA THR A 152 -8.10 16.92 9.84
C THR A 152 -7.99 18.13 8.90
N ALA A 153 -7.01 18.18 8.00
CA ALA A 153 -6.82 19.28 7.06
C ALA A 153 -7.91 19.39 5.98
N ASN A 154 -8.70 18.33 5.78
CA ASN A 154 -9.82 18.32 4.82
C ASN A 154 -11.17 18.64 5.47
N GLY A 155 -11.20 19.13 6.71
CA GLY A 155 -12.43 19.60 7.39
C GLY A 155 -13.38 18.49 7.81
N GLU A 156 -12.94 17.23 7.87
CA GLU A 156 -13.80 16.09 8.09
C GLU A 156 -13.44 15.30 9.36
N VAL A 157 -13.35 15.99 10.49
CA VAL A 157 -13.50 15.33 11.79
C VAL A 157 -14.93 15.60 12.27
N SER A 158 -15.88 14.81 11.79
CA SER A 158 -17.10 14.55 12.56
C SER A 158 -16.77 13.48 13.58
N ILE A 159 -16.81 13.87 14.83
CA ILE A 159 -16.77 13.02 16.02
C ILE A 159 -18.02 12.13 16.04
#